data_34fc6985184e199fcb4e836337379b85
#
_entry.id   34fc6985184e199fcb4e836337379b85
#
_cell.length_a   1.000
_cell.length_b   1.000
_cell.length_c   1.000
_cell.angle_alpha   90.00
_cell.angle_beta   90.00
_cell.angle_gamma   90.00
#
_symmetry.space_group_name_H-M   'P 1'
#
loop_
_entity.id
_entity.type
_entity.pdbx_description
1 polymer ?
#
loop_
_entity_poly.entity_id
_entity_poly.type
_entity_poly.pdbx_seq_one_letter_code
_entity_poly.pdbx_strand_id
1 'polypeptide(L)'
;MEAMRLALEDSLRLQGYEVVSAASGEEALEFLRSQRFDLLLTDQAMPGLSGIELAEATARIHPDVPIVLLTGSSDVELAKASLQRGASDFVTKPVNIRELPIVIERNLTRRKLEVARLKEREAQVLFEAIKALASAVDAKDPYTARHSMRVTRLSMLLADAMGLSSDEKYFLELSAWMHDVGKIGVPDHILIKPSRLTPEEFEVMKIHPVKGGEIVGQIEELIRVADVIRHHHERLDGRGYPDGLRGEAIPLLSRVIFIADTFEAMTSQRSYRRGLTREHAFAELCSHAGSQFDPDLVELFVSKIESLPDA
;
A
#
# COMPACT_ATOMS: atom_id res chain seq x y z
N MET A 1 41.04 -22.21 -14.80
CA MET A 1 39.97 -21.46 -14.10
C MET A 1 40.12 -19.95 -14.26
N GLU A 2 41.30 -19.36 -14.08
CA GLU A 2 41.52 -17.91 -14.19
C GLU A 2 41.18 -17.34 -15.57
N ALA A 3 41.62 -17.98 -16.66
CA ALA A 3 41.32 -17.53 -18.02
C ALA A 3 39.81 -17.49 -18.34
N MET A 4 39.02 -18.43 -17.80
CA MET A 4 37.56 -18.43 -17.98
C MET A 4 36.90 -17.30 -17.16
N ARG A 5 37.36 -17.07 -15.94
CA ARG A 5 36.88 -15.98 -15.09
C ARG A 5 37.06 -14.62 -15.76
N LEU A 6 38.27 -14.35 -16.28
CA LEU A 6 38.60 -13.13 -17.01
C LEU A 6 37.74 -12.97 -18.27
N ALA A 7 37.57 -14.04 -19.05
CA ALA A 7 36.76 -14.02 -20.27
C ALA A 7 35.25 -13.73 -19.96
N LEU A 8 34.73 -14.28 -18.89
CA LEU A 8 33.37 -14.00 -18.44
C LEU A 8 33.23 -12.57 -17.92
N GLU A 9 34.18 -12.08 -17.14
CA GLU A 9 34.23 -10.70 -16.65
C GLU A 9 34.20 -9.69 -17.80
N ASP A 10 35.13 -9.86 -18.78
CA ASP A 10 35.20 -8.97 -19.96
C ASP A 10 33.91 -9.00 -20.79
N SER A 11 33.35 -10.19 -21.01
CA SER A 11 32.12 -10.36 -21.78
C SER A 11 30.93 -9.68 -21.11
N LEU A 12 30.77 -9.81 -19.80
CA LEU A 12 29.66 -9.22 -19.05
C LEU A 12 29.79 -7.69 -18.95
N ARG A 13 31.02 -7.19 -18.78
CA ARG A 13 31.28 -5.74 -18.81
C ARG A 13 30.97 -5.11 -20.17
N LEU A 14 31.29 -5.80 -21.26
CA LEU A 14 30.93 -5.34 -22.63
C LEU A 14 29.41 -5.26 -22.84
N GLN A 15 28.63 -5.97 -22.05
CA GLN A 15 27.17 -5.96 -22.10
C GLN A 15 26.54 -4.97 -21.11
N GLY A 16 27.37 -4.18 -20.41
CA GLY A 16 26.91 -3.12 -19.51
C GLY A 16 26.68 -3.55 -18.08
N TYR A 17 27.10 -4.76 -17.67
CA TYR A 17 27.07 -5.17 -16.27
C TYR A 17 28.26 -4.60 -15.49
N GLU A 18 28.01 -4.19 -14.25
CA GLU A 18 29.07 -3.95 -13.27
C GLU A 18 29.50 -5.29 -12.69
N VAL A 19 30.75 -5.67 -12.90
CA VAL A 19 31.26 -6.99 -12.52
C VAL A 19 32.36 -6.86 -11.47
N VAL A 20 32.16 -7.52 -10.34
CA VAL A 20 33.19 -7.78 -9.32
C VAL A 20 33.54 -9.25 -9.40
N SER A 21 34.81 -9.57 -9.63
CA SER A 21 35.26 -10.96 -9.71
C SER A 21 36.07 -11.36 -8.49
N ALA A 22 35.86 -12.59 -8.02
CA ALA A 22 36.57 -13.19 -6.91
C ALA A 22 37.36 -14.44 -7.38
N ALA A 23 38.53 -14.67 -6.81
CA ALA A 23 39.36 -15.81 -7.12
C ALA A 23 39.00 -17.08 -6.30
N SER A 24 38.26 -16.91 -5.21
CA SER A 24 37.77 -18.00 -4.35
C SER A 24 36.37 -17.73 -3.80
N GLY A 25 35.75 -18.77 -3.22
CA GLY A 25 34.46 -18.63 -2.55
C GLY A 25 34.52 -17.76 -1.29
N GLU A 26 35.64 -17.81 -0.57
CA GLU A 26 35.89 -17.00 0.63
C GLU A 26 35.94 -15.49 0.28
N GLU A 27 36.73 -15.15 -0.76
CA GLU A 27 36.79 -13.76 -1.25
C GLU A 27 35.42 -13.25 -1.75
N ALA A 28 34.70 -14.09 -2.46
CA ALA A 28 33.33 -13.75 -2.90
C ALA A 28 32.42 -13.50 -1.69
N LEU A 29 32.53 -14.26 -0.63
CA LEU A 29 31.75 -14.10 0.59
C LEU A 29 32.07 -12.78 1.33
N GLU A 30 33.35 -12.34 1.29
CA GLU A 30 33.75 -11.04 1.84
C GLU A 30 33.09 -9.88 1.05
N PHE A 31 33.09 -9.96 -0.28
CA PHE A 31 32.38 -8.97 -1.09
C PHE A 31 30.89 -8.96 -0.80
N LEU A 32 30.22 -10.11 -0.72
CA LEU A 32 28.81 -10.24 -0.40
C LEU A 32 28.44 -9.66 0.98
N ARG A 33 29.36 -9.68 1.95
CA ARG A 33 29.16 -9.07 3.26
C ARG A 33 29.34 -7.54 3.24
N SER A 34 30.19 -7.04 2.35
CA SER A 34 30.55 -5.61 2.29
C SER A 34 29.62 -4.77 1.42
N GLN A 35 28.99 -5.38 0.40
CA GLN A 35 28.11 -4.69 -0.54
C GLN A 35 27.03 -5.62 -1.10
N ARG A 36 25.98 -5.03 -1.71
CA ARG A 36 24.90 -5.79 -2.34
C ARG A 36 25.19 -6.05 -3.81
N PHE A 37 24.77 -7.22 -4.27
CA PHE A 37 24.83 -7.62 -5.67
C PHE A 37 23.43 -7.99 -6.16
N ASP A 38 23.22 -7.84 -7.47
CA ASP A 38 21.96 -8.23 -8.10
C ASP A 38 21.92 -9.69 -8.51
N LEU A 39 23.09 -10.33 -8.70
CA LEU A 39 23.24 -11.74 -9.05
C LEU A 39 24.62 -12.25 -8.65
N LEU A 40 24.70 -13.49 -8.19
CA LEU A 40 25.93 -14.24 -8.00
C LEU A 40 26.07 -15.29 -9.11
N LEU A 41 27.18 -15.23 -9.87
CA LEU A 41 27.59 -16.29 -10.78
C LEU A 41 28.81 -16.98 -10.22
N THR A 42 28.73 -18.29 -9.95
CA THR A 42 29.83 -19.02 -9.32
C THR A 42 30.08 -20.38 -9.96
N ASP A 43 31.35 -20.77 -10.03
CA ASP A 43 31.73 -22.14 -10.40
C ASP A 43 31.40 -23.08 -9.26
N GLN A 44 30.87 -24.25 -9.58
CA GLN A 44 30.62 -25.29 -8.58
C GLN A 44 31.91 -25.88 -8.03
N ALA A 45 32.89 -26.13 -8.88
CA ALA A 45 34.16 -26.75 -8.51
C ALA A 45 35.22 -25.68 -8.26
N MET A 46 35.30 -25.19 -7.04
CA MET A 46 36.33 -24.24 -6.59
C MET A 46 37.16 -24.85 -5.43
N PRO A 47 38.45 -24.49 -5.31
CA PRO A 47 39.25 -24.83 -4.11
C PRO A 47 38.68 -24.09 -2.89
N GLY A 48 38.75 -24.73 -1.72
CA GLY A 48 38.19 -24.17 -0.48
C GLY A 48 36.65 -24.26 -0.48
N LEU A 49 35.97 -23.15 -0.35
CA LEU A 49 34.52 -23.09 -0.35
C LEU A 49 33.97 -23.40 -1.76
N SER A 50 33.23 -24.50 -1.87
CA SER A 50 32.57 -24.89 -3.14
C SER A 50 31.45 -23.90 -3.53
N GLY A 51 31.05 -23.87 -4.83
CA GLY A 51 29.97 -23.02 -5.29
C GLY A 51 28.63 -23.28 -4.60
N ILE A 52 28.36 -24.55 -4.20
CA ILE A 52 27.14 -24.88 -3.44
C ILE A 52 27.19 -24.30 -2.02
N GLU A 53 28.32 -24.45 -1.33
CA GLU A 53 28.50 -23.90 0.02
C GLU A 53 28.47 -22.37 -0.01
N LEU A 54 29.02 -21.72 -1.06
CA LEU A 54 28.91 -20.30 -1.28
C LEU A 54 27.44 -19.90 -1.54
N ALA A 55 26.68 -20.67 -2.32
CA ALA A 55 25.27 -20.44 -2.57
C ALA A 55 24.44 -20.51 -1.27
N GLU A 56 24.66 -21.53 -0.44
CA GLU A 56 24.02 -21.66 0.87
C GLU A 56 24.35 -20.49 1.81
N ALA A 57 25.61 -20.05 1.82
CA ALA A 57 26.03 -18.90 2.62
C ALA A 57 25.41 -17.60 2.12
N THR A 58 25.38 -17.41 0.79
CA THR A 58 24.77 -16.23 0.16
C THR A 58 23.27 -16.18 0.45
N ALA A 59 22.55 -17.29 0.31
CA ALA A 59 21.11 -17.35 0.59
C ALA A 59 20.76 -17.03 2.05
N ARG A 60 21.69 -17.21 3.00
CA ARG A 60 21.50 -16.80 4.40
C ARG A 60 21.72 -15.30 4.63
N ILE A 61 22.65 -14.67 3.89
CA ILE A 61 23.01 -13.26 4.04
C ILE A 61 22.09 -12.39 3.18
N HIS A 62 21.83 -12.83 1.96
CA HIS A 62 21.04 -12.16 0.94
C HIS A 62 20.09 -13.15 0.26
N PRO A 63 18.96 -13.50 0.89
CA PRO A 63 18.04 -14.52 0.38
C PRO A 63 17.37 -14.12 -0.94
N ASP A 64 17.43 -12.86 -1.29
CA ASP A 64 16.83 -12.27 -2.49
C ASP A 64 17.79 -12.25 -3.70
N VAL A 65 19.08 -12.58 -3.52
CA VAL A 65 20.06 -12.55 -4.62
C VAL A 65 20.01 -13.86 -5.41
N PRO A 66 19.66 -13.84 -6.71
CA PRO A 66 19.70 -15.04 -7.53
C PRO A 66 21.14 -15.55 -7.70
N ILE A 67 21.29 -16.85 -7.59
CA ILE A 67 22.58 -17.54 -7.66
C ILE A 67 22.57 -18.49 -8.84
N VAL A 68 23.49 -18.26 -9.79
CA VAL A 68 23.66 -19.09 -10.98
C VAL A 68 24.96 -19.90 -10.84
N LEU A 69 24.85 -21.23 -10.89
CA LEU A 69 25.99 -22.14 -10.80
C LEU A 69 26.50 -22.53 -12.19
N LEU A 70 27.83 -22.53 -12.36
CA LEU A 70 28.48 -23.09 -13.51
C LEU A 70 28.89 -24.53 -13.19
N THR A 71 28.33 -25.53 -13.89
CA THR A 71 28.50 -26.95 -13.58
C THR A 71 29.13 -27.73 -14.73
N GLY A 72 29.83 -28.82 -14.45
CA GLY A 72 30.31 -29.77 -15.47
C GLY A 72 29.14 -30.55 -16.09
N SER A 73 29.32 -31.01 -17.34
CA SER A 73 28.27 -31.78 -18.05
C SER A 73 27.96 -33.16 -17.40
N SER A 74 28.85 -33.70 -16.57
CA SER A 74 28.67 -34.96 -15.81
C SER A 74 27.87 -34.78 -14.51
N ASP A 75 27.64 -33.56 -14.06
CA ASP A 75 27.13 -33.23 -12.71
C ASP A 75 25.67 -32.75 -12.70
N VAL A 76 24.85 -33.18 -13.69
CA VAL A 76 23.46 -32.75 -13.80
C VAL A 76 22.61 -33.08 -12.57
N GLU A 77 22.87 -34.21 -11.92
CA GLU A 77 22.14 -34.56 -10.68
C GLU A 77 22.57 -33.65 -9.52
N LEU A 78 23.85 -33.27 -9.47
CA LEU A 78 24.37 -32.33 -8.49
C LEU A 78 23.84 -30.90 -8.76
N ALA A 79 23.68 -30.51 -10.03
CA ALA A 79 23.04 -29.24 -10.43
C ALA A 79 21.58 -29.18 -9.99
N LYS A 80 20.81 -30.27 -10.13
CA LYS A 80 19.44 -30.36 -9.61
C LYS A 80 19.40 -30.29 -8.08
N ALA A 81 20.31 -30.96 -7.39
CA ALA A 81 20.42 -30.90 -5.93
C ALA A 81 20.76 -29.48 -5.44
N SER A 82 21.53 -28.71 -6.22
CA SER A 82 21.90 -27.33 -5.88
C SER A 82 20.72 -26.36 -5.89
N LEU A 83 19.71 -26.60 -6.74
CA LEU A 83 18.46 -25.82 -6.75
C LEU A 83 17.68 -25.97 -5.44
N GLN A 84 17.77 -27.14 -4.78
CA GLN A 84 17.18 -27.38 -3.45
C GLN A 84 17.99 -26.71 -2.31
N ARG A 85 19.24 -26.30 -2.58
CA ARG A 85 20.16 -25.70 -1.63
C ARG A 85 20.36 -24.20 -1.80
N GLY A 86 19.48 -23.53 -2.56
CA GLY A 86 19.47 -22.06 -2.69
C GLY A 86 20.01 -21.52 -4.01
N ALA A 87 20.49 -22.35 -4.94
CA ALA A 87 20.77 -21.89 -6.30
C ALA A 87 19.46 -21.59 -7.03
N SER A 88 19.45 -20.51 -7.81
CA SER A 88 18.29 -20.10 -8.62
C SER A 88 18.28 -20.75 -10.00
N ASP A 89 19.48 -21.06 -10.52
CA ASP A 89 19.69 -21.60 -11.85
C ASP A 89 21.08 -22.23 -11.99
N PHE A 90 21.32 -22.92 -13.10
CA PHE A 90 22.66 -23.42 -13.44
C PHE A 90 22.94 -23.32 -14.95
N VAL A 91 24.21 -23.25 -15.32
CA VAL A 91 24.70 -23.27 -16.69
C VAL A 91 25.75 -24.39 -16.81
N THR A 92 25.60 -25.26 -17.79
CA THR A 92 26.54 -26.34 -18.04
C THR A 92 27.79 -25.87 -18.78
N LYS A 93 28.95 -26.37 -18.40
CA LYS A 93 30.21 -26.16 -19.10
C LYS A 93 30.33 -27.10 -20.32
N PRO A 94 30.88 -26.63 -21.47
CA PRO A 94 31.49 -25.32 -21.68
C PRO A 94 30.45 -24.20 -21.74
N VAL A 95 30.71 -23.09 -21.03
CA VAL A 95 29.81 -21.94 -20.94
C VAL A 95 29.76 -21.26 -22.31
N ASN A 96 28.56 -21.19 -22.87
CA ASN A 96 28.32 -20.37 -24.05
C ASN A 96 28.16 -18.90 -23.65
N ILE A 97 29.20 -18.11 -23.91
CA ILE A 97 29.24 -16.68 -23.56
C ILE A 97 28.07 -15.89 -24.17
N ARG A 98 27.50 -16.35 -25.31
CA ARG A 98 26.36 -15.69 -25.95
C ARG A 98 25.02 -16.02 -25.27
N GLU A 99 24.92 -17.14 -24.60
CA GLU A 99 23.70 -17.58 -23.90
C GLU A 99 23.66 -17.11 -22.45
N LEU A 100 24.82 -16.89 -21.83
CA LEU A 100 24.93 -16.49 -20.45
C LEU A 100 24.12 -15.23 -20.09
N PRO A 101 24.09 -14.16 -20.92
CA PRO A 101 23.26 -12.97 -20.65
C PRO A 101 21.78 -13.28 -20.58
N ILE A 102 21.29 -14.21 -21.41
CA ILE A 102 19.89 -14.62 -21.42
C ILE A 102 19.54 -15.27 -20.08
N VAL A 103 20.44 -16.10 -19.54
CA VAL A 103 20.24 -16.71 -18.22
C VAL A 103 20.27 -15.66 -17.10
N ILE A 104 21.21 -14.72 -17.16
CA ILE A 104 21.31 -13.62 -16.19
C ILE A 104 20.05 -12.77 -16.21
N GLU A 105 19.64 -12.26 -17.38
CA GLU A 105 18.44 -11.44 -17.52
C GLU A 105 17.17 -12.16 -17.08
N ARG A 106 17.03 -13.44 -17.37
CA ARG A 106 15.92 -14.26 -16.89
C ARG A 106 15.84 -14.29 -15.36
N ASN A 107 16.98 -14.51 -14.70
CA ASN A 107 17.04 -14.57 -13.23
C ASN A 107 16.82 -13.20 -12.59
N LEU A 108 17.40 -12.13 -13.16
CA LEU A 108 17.16 -10.76 -12.69
C LEU A 108 15.68 -10.34 -12.85
N THR A 109 15.08 -10.67 -13.99
CA THR A 109 13.66 -10.37 -14.25
C THR A 109 12.75 -11.15 -13.28
N ARG A 110 13.02 -12.44 -13.07
CA ARG A 110 12.28 -13.27 -12.12
C ARG A 110 12.35 -12.69 -10.72
N ARG A 111 13.54 -12.29 -10.26
CA ARG A 111 13.73 -11.63 -8.95
C ARG A 111 12.89 -10.34 -8.85
N LYS A 112 12.95 -9.46 -9.87
CA LYS A 112 12.16 -8.22 -9.88
C LYS A 112 10.67 -8.49 -9.74
N LEU A 113 10.16 -9.50 -10.46
CA LEU A 113 8.75 -9.88 -10.39
C LEU A 113 8.39 -10.50 -9.02
N GLU A 114 9.24 -11.31 -8.42
CA GLU A 114 9.00 -11.88 -7.09
C GLU A 114 8.96 -10.79 -6.01
N VAL A 115 9.91 -9.85 -6.02
CA VAL A 115 9.93 -8.71 -5.09
C VAL A 115 8.69 -7.82 -5.27
N ALA A 116 8.29 -7.54 -6.51
CA ALA A 116 7.09 -6.76 -6.78
C ALA A 116 5.83 -7.46 -6.25
N ARG A 117 5.69 -8.78 -6.47
CA ARG A 117 4.57 -9.58 -5.94
C ARG A 117 4.52 -9.62 -4.42
N LEU A 118 5.68 -9.72 -3.76
CA LEU A 118 5.73 -9.70 -2.29
C LEU A 118 5.25 -8.36 -1.75
N LYS A 119 5.74 -7.25 -2.31
CA LYS A 119 5.30 -5.90 -1.92
C LYS A 119 3.80 -5.69 -2.15
N GLU A 120 3.28 -6.13 -3.29
CA GLU A 120 1.83 -6.06 -3.59
C GLU A 120 1.02 -6.87 -2.57
N ARG A 121 1.48 -8.08 -2.24
CA ARG A 121 0.82 -8.92 -1.24
C ARG A 121 0.86 -8.32 0.16
N GLU A 122 1.99 -7.75 0.57
CA GLU A 122 2.11 -7.04 1.86
C GLU A 122 1.14 -5.85 1.94
N ALA A 123 1.08 -5.04 0.88
CA ALA A 123 0.13 -3.93 0.80
C ALA A 123 -1.33 -4.42 0.85
N GLN A 124 -1.66 -5.52 0.16
CA GLN A 124 -3.00 -6.11 0.19
C GLN A 124 -3.38 -6.62 1.58
N VAL A 125 -2.47 -7.31 2.26
CA VAL A 125 -2.72 -7.81 3.63
C VAL A 125 -2.93 -6.65 4.60
N LEU A 126 -2.11 -5.59 4.51
CA LEU A 126 -2.28 -4.40 5.33
C LEU A 126 -3.65 -3.75 5.06
N PHE A 127 -4.04 -3.62 3.81
CA PHE A 127 -5.32 -3.04 3.44
C PHE A 127 -6.52 -3.84 3.97
N GLU A 128 -6.48 -5.17 3.87
CA GLU A 128 -7.53 -6.03 4.44
C GLU A 128 -7.57 -5.96 5.98
N ALA A 129 -6.43 -5.82 6.65
CA ALA A 129 -6.37 -5.60 8.09
C ALA A 129 -7.01 -4.26 8.48
N ILE A 130 -6.76 -3.19 7.72
CA ILE A 130 -7.38 -1.88 7.91
C ILE A 130 -8.91 -1.97 7.77
N LYS A 131 -9.42 -2.63 6.75
CA LYS A 131 -10.85 -2.85 6.56
C LYS A 131 -11.47 -3.64 7.72
N ALA A 132 -10.79 -4.66 8.20
CA ALA A 132 -11.25 -5.44 9.34
C ALA A 132 -11.33 -4.60 10.62
N LEU A 133 -10.33 -3.75 10.87
CA LEU A 133 -10.34 -2.82 12.00
C LEU A 133 -11.45 -1.76 11.89
N ALA A 134 -11.61 -1.15 10.72
CA ALA A 134 -12.71 -0.21 10.45
C ALA A 134 -14.06 -0.87 10.68
N SER A 135 -14.26 -2.08 10.17
CA SER A 135 -15.49 -2.86 10.38
C SER A 135 -15.73 -3.22 11.87
N ALA A 136 -14.67 -3.43 12.66
CA ALA A 136 -14.80 -3.66 14.09
C ALA A 136 -15.24 -2.39 14.83
N VAL A 137 -14.78 -1.21 14.41
CA VAL A 137 -15.23 0.08 14.95
C VAL A 137 -16.68 0.36 14.53
N ASP A 138 -17.03 0.12 13.25
CA ASP A 138 -18.40 0.19 12.75
C ASP A 138 -19.35 -0.74 13.53
N ALA A 139 -18.89 -1.91 13.96
CA ALA A 139 -19.70 -2.84 14.75
C ALA A 139 -19.97 -2.36 16.18
N LYS A 140 -19.15 -1.45 16.71
CA LYS A 140 -19.36 -0.81 18.02
C LYS A 140 -20.50 0.22 17.97
N ASP A 141 -20.72 0.84 16.81
CA ASP A 141 -21.82 1.77 16.56
C ASP A 141 -22.93 1.05 15.76
N PRO A 142 -24.07 0.73 16.36
CA PRO A 142 -25.15 -0.05 15.73
C PRO A 142 -25.68 0.60 14.43
N TYR A 143 -25.39 1.89 14.21
CA TYR A 143 -25.89 2.66 13.08
C TYR A 143 -24.93 2.69 11.90
N THR A 144 -23.70 2.21 12.09
CA THR A 144 -22.62 2.32 11.09
C THR A 144 -22.32 1.01 10.38
N ALA A 145 -23.11 -0.05 10.56
CA ALA A 145 -22.92 -1.29 9.81
C ALA A 145 -22.81 -1.01 8.29
N ARG A 146 -21.62 -1.22 7.72
CA ARG A 146 -21.24 -0.91 6.34
C ARG A 146 -21.18 0.60 5.98
N HIS A 147 -21.22 1.50 6.96
CA HIS A 147 -21.11 2.96 6.73
C HIS A 147 -19.79 3.29 6.06
N SER A 148 -18.66 2.92 6.67
CA SER A 148 -17.31 3.18 6.11
C SER A 148 -17.17 2.64 4.70
N MET A 149 -17.76 1.48 4.39
CA MET A 149 -17.77 0.93 3.02
C MET A 149 -18.55 1.83 2.04
N ARG A 150 -19.73 2.33 2.45
CA ARG A 150 -20.56 3.19 1.58
C ARG A 150 -19.91 4.55 1.36
N VAL A 151 -19.37 5.17 2.43
CA VAL A 151 -18.61 6.42 2.35
C VAL A 151 -17.41 6.25 1.42
N THR A 152 -16.64 5.18 1.56
CA THR A 152 -15.51 4.89 0.68
C THR A 152 -15.96 4.78 -0.78
N ARG A 153 -17.05 4.04 -1.07
CA ARG A 153 -17.56 3.90 -2.44
C ARG A 153 -17.96 5.26 -3.04
N LEU A 154 -18.64 6.11 -2.29
CA LEU A 154 -19.05 7.44 -2.72
C LEU A 154 -17.84 8.36 -2.95
N SER A 155 -16.87 8.33 -2.03
CA SER A 155 -15.61 9.08 -2.17
C SER A 155 -14.83 8.67 -3.42
N MET A 156 -14.75 7.36 -3.71
CA MET A 156 -14.05 6.85 -4.89
C MET A 156 -14.76 7.23 -6.19
N LEU A 157 -16.11 7.25 -6.23
CA LEU A 157 -16.86 7.74 -7.37
C LEU A 157 -16.57 9.23 -7.67
N LEU A 158 -16.45 10.05 -6.62
CA LEU A 158 -16.08 11.46 -6.76
C LEU A 158 -14.61 11.59 -7.21
N ALA A 159 -13.69 10.79 -6.65
CA ALA A 159 -12.29 10.76 -7.06
C ALA A 159 -12.10 10.38 -8.53
N ASP A 160 -12.90 9.43 -9.04
CA ASP A 160 -12.90 9.06 -10.45
C ASP A 160 -13.38 10.22 -11.34
N ALA A 161 -14.42 10.91 -10.93
CA ALA A 161 -14.95 12.08 -11.65
C ALA A 161 -13.95 13.25 -11.66
N MET A 162 -13.18 13.43 -10.58
CA MET A 162 -12.10 14.43 -10.46
C MET A 162 -10.86 14.06 -11.27
N GLY A 163 -10.71 12.81 -11.72
CA GLY A 163 -9.50 12.32 -12.39
C GLY A 163 -8.28 12.22 -11.46
N LEU A 164 -8.49 11.93 -10.17
CA LEU A 164 -7.39 11.78 -9.22
C LEU A 164 -6.43 10.66 -9.65
N SER A 165 -5.15 10.85 -9.37
CA SER A 165 -4.11 9.84 -9.62
C SER A 165 -4.33 8.57 -8.79
N SER A 166 -3.69 7.47 -9.19
CA SER A 166 -3.76 6.20 -8.44
C SER A 166 -3.30 6.35 -6.99
N ASP A 167 -2.26 7.15 -6.75
CA ASP A 167 -1.74 7.40 -5.40
C ASP A 167 -2.74 8.19 -4.55
N GLU A 168 -3.35 9.23 -5.10
CA GLU A 168 -4.38 10.01 -4.39
C GLU A 168 -5.61 9.15 -4.07
N LYS A 169 -6.04 8.31 -5.01
CA LYS A 169 -7.13 7.35 -4.80
C LYS A 169 -6.80 6.35 -3.70
N TYR A 170 -5.57 5.85 -3.66
CA TYR A 170 -5.12 4.94 -2.60
C TYR A 170 -5.21 5.60 -1.21
N PHE A 171 -4.69 6.82 -1.06
CA PHE A 171 -4.80 7.56 0.21
C PHE A 171 -6.24 7.90 0.56
N LEU A 172 -7.07 8.28 -0.41
CA LEU A 172 -8.49 8.55 -0.19
C LEU A 172 -9.22 7.30 0.29
N GLU A 173 -8.99 6.16 -0.35
CA GLU A 173 -9.64 4.90 0.01
C GLU A 173 -9.31 4.49 1.44
N LEU A 174 -8.02 4.54 1.83
CA LEU A 174 -7.59 4.29 3.21
C LEU A 174 -8.23 5.26 4.20
N SER A 175 -8.22 6.56 3.87
CA SER A 175 -8.78 7.59 4.75
C SER A 175 -10.29 7.43 4.93
N ALA A 176 -11.01 7.12 3.86
CA ALA A 176 -12.46 6.91 3.91
C ALA A 176 -12.85 5.65 4.71
N TRP A 177 -12.05 4.56 4.61
CA TRP A 177 -12.26 3.39 5.47
C TRP A 177 -12.05 3.70 6.95
N MET A 178 -11.08 4.55 7.28
CA MET A 178 -10.62 4.80 8.65
C MET A 178 -11.10 6.13 9.24
N HIS A 179 -11.91 6.94 8.52
CA HIS A 179 -12.26 8.29 8.97
C HIS A 179 -12.86 8.30 10.38
N ASP A 180 -13.63 7.29 10.70
CA ASP A 180 -14.32 7.10 11.99
C ASP A 180 -13.57 6.25 13.02
N VAL A 181 -12.33 5.79 12.73
CA VAL A 181 -11.58 4.89 13.63
C VAL A 181 -11.41 5.45 15.03
N GLY A 182 -11.34 6.76 15.17
CA GLY A 182 -11.23 7.44 16.46
C GLY A 182 -12.47 7.36 17.35
N LYS A 183 -13.62 6.90 16.84
CA LYS A 183 -14.81 6.59 17.64
C LYS A 183 -14.56 5.51 18.71
N ILE A 184 -13.49 4.73 18.55
CA ILE A 184 -13.03 3.80 19.61
C ILE A 184 -12.73 4.51 20.92
N GLY A 185 -12.33 5.78 20.88
CA GLY A 185 -12.07 6.63 22.04
C GLY A 185 -13.29 7.34 22.62
N VAL A 186 -14.45 7.23 21.96
CA VAL A 186 -15.71 7.82 22.45
C VAL A 186 -16.39 6.87 23.43
N PRO A 187 -16.85 7.35 24.62
CA PRO A 187 -17.59 6.51 25.58
C PRO A 187 -18.86 5.90 24.98
N ASP A 188 -19.12 4.63 25.29
CA ASP A 188 -20.24 3.87 24.71
C ASP A 188 -21.59 4.54 24.94
N HIS A 189 -21.85 5.07 26.14
CA HIS A 189 -23.11 5.74 26.45
C HIS A 189 -23.40 6.99 25.60
N ILE A 190 -22.36 7.60 24.99
CA ILE A 190 -22.50 8.71 24.04
C ILE A 190 -22.66 8.14 22.62
N LEU A 191 -21.81 7.18 22.26
CA LEU A 191 -21.75 6.64 20.90
C LEU A 191 -23.07 5.94 20.49
N ILE A 192 -23.62 5.12 21.40
CA ILE A 192 -24.85 4.32 21.16
C ILE A 192 -26.14 4.98 21.67
N LYS A 193 -26.10 6.26 22.03
CA LYS A 193 -27.25 6.97 22.58
C LYS A 193 -28.42 6.98 21.58
N PRO A 194 -29.62 6.50 21.96
CA PRO A 194 -30.77 6.39 21.06
C PRO A 194 -31.50 7.71 20.82
N SER A 195 -30.98 8.83 21.33
CA SER A 195 -31.54 10.17 21.20
C SER A 195 -30.47 11.15 20.72
N ARG A 196 -30.87 12.40 20.44
CA ARG A 196 -29.89 13.46 20.11
C ARG A 196 -28.91 13.66 21.26
N LEU A 197 -27.64 13.88 20.92
CA LEU A 197 -26.60 14.24 21.88
C LEU A 197 -26.89 15.63 22.48
N THR A 198 -26.58 15.82 23.76
CA THR A 198 -26.55 17.18 24.34
C THR A 198 -25.34 17.95 23.77
N PRO A 199 -25.29 19.29 23.93
CA PRO A 199 -24.11 20.05 23.51
C PRO A 199 -22.81 19.51 24.11
N GLU A 200 -22.80 19.14 25.38
CA GLU A 200 -21.64 18.61 26.09
C GLU A 200 -21.21 17.22 25.55
N GLU A 201 -22.17 16.33 25.29
CA GLU A 201 -21.92 15.04 24.68
C GLU A 201 -21.40 15.17 23.23
N PHE A 202 -21.89 16.18 22.51
CA PHE A 202 -21.42 16.48 21.16
C PHE A 202 -19.97 16.97 21.16
N GLU A 203 -19.56 17.76 22.16
CA GLU A 203 -18.14 18.14 22.31
C GLU A 203 -17.25 16.91 22.53
N VAL A 204 -17.73 15.90 23.29
CA VAL A 204 -17.01 14.63 23.43
C VAL A 204 -16.98 13.85 22.10
N MET A 205 -18.06 13.85 21.33
CA MET A 205 -18.09 13.20 20.02
C MET A 205 -17.08 13.83 19.04
N LYS A 206 -16.86 15.15 19.08
CA LYS A 206 -15.91 15.87 18.22
C LYS A 206 -14.45 15.47 18.41
N ILE A 207 -14.12 14.69 19.44
CA ILE A 207 -12.74 14.22 19.65
C ILE A 207 -12.32 13.13 18.66
N HIS A 208 -13.28 12.43 18.01
CA HIS A 208 -12.94 11.25 17.19
C HIS A 208 -12.03 11.56 16.02
N PRO A 209 -12.10 12.70 15.29
CA PRO A 209 -11.15 12.97 14.22
C PRO A 209 -9.73 13.13 14.74
N VAL A 210 -9.57 13.81 15.88
CA VAL A 210 -8.26 13.96 16.54
C VAL A 210 -7.71 12.60 16.96
N LYS A 211 -8.54 11.78 17.64
CA LYS A 211 -8.14 10.44 18.06
C LYS A 211 -7.83 9.51 16.89
N GLY A 212 -8.61 9.61 15.82
CA GLY A 212 -8.35 8.87 14.58
C GLY A 212 -7.00 9.25 13.96
N GLY A 213 -6.72 10.54 13.84
CA GLY A 213 -5.43 11.04 13.39
C GLY A 213 -4.27 10.61 14.29
N GLU A 214 -4.43 10.65 15.62
CA GLU A 214 -3.42 10.17 16.58
C GLU A 214 -3.14 8.67 16.44
N ILE A 215 -4.18 7.85 16.26
CA ILE A 215 -4.04 6.37 16.12
C ILE A 215 -3.29 6.04 14.82
N VAL A 216 -3.73 6.61 13.70
CA VAL A 216 -3.19 6.30 12.37
C VAL A 216 -1.81 6.94 12.15
N GLY A 217 -1.59 8.12 12.71
CA GLY A 217 -0.32 8.86 12.61
C GLY A 217 0.86 8.22 13.36
N GLN A 218 0.66 7.12 14.10
CA GLN A 218 1.74 6.31 14.67
C GLN A 218 2.50 5.53 13.58
N ILE A 219 1.92 5.39 12.41
CA ILE A 219 2.51 4.69 11.27
C ILE A 219 3.01 5.76 10.29
N GLU A 220 4.32 5.84 10.10
CA GLU A 220 4.98 6.90 9.31
C GLU A 220 4.41 6.98 7.88
N GLU A 221 4.18 5.84 7.24
CA GLU A 221 3.63 5.75 5.88
C GLU A 221 2.17 6.24 5.78
N LEU A 222 1.46 6.35 6.90
CA LEU A 222 0.06 6.78 6.97
C LEU A 222 -0.15 8.20 7.50
N ILE A 223 0.90 9.01 7.68
CA ILE A 223 0.80 10.40 8.17
C ILE A 223 -0.16 11.21 7.31
N ARG A 224 -0.13 11.04 5.98
CA ARG A 224 -1.07 11.70 5.06
C ARG A 224 -2.51 11.25 5.27
N VAL A 225 -2.73 9.98 5.57
CA VAL A 225 -4.07 9.43 5.91
C VAL A 225 -4.55 10.00 7.24
N ALA A 226 -3.66 10.08 8.24
CA ALA A 226 -3.96 10.66 9.55
C ALA A 226 -4.38 12.13 9.46
N ASP A 227 -3.74 12.93 8.60
CA ASP A 227 -4.10 14.32 8.34
C ASP A 227 -5.50 14.43 7.72
N VAL A 228 -5.81 13.59 6.73
CA VAL A 228 -7.14 13.54 6.11
C VAL A 228 -8.23 13.16 7.13
N ILE A 229 -7.97 12.14 7.97
CA ILE A 229 -8.87 11.69 9.03
C ILE A 229 -9.11 12.81 10.05
N ARG A 230 -8.05 13.52 10.47
CA ARG A 230 -8.16 14.61 11.43
C ARG A 230 -9.13 15.69 10.95
N HIS A 231 -9.16 15.98 9.65
CA HIS A 231 -9.84 17.16 9.10
C HIS A 231 -11.13 16.82 8.32
N HIS A 232 -11.64 15.59 8.39
CA HIS A 232 -12.84 15.20 7.61
C HIS A 232 -14.16 15.85 8.06
N HIS A 233 -14.18 16.54 9.20
CA HIS A 233 -15.31 17.35 9.67
C HIS A 233 -15.03 18.85 9.64
N GLU A 234 -13.97 19.28 8.96
CA GLU A 234 -13.77 20.69 8.69
C GLU A 234 -14.75 21.21 7.64
N ARG A 235 -15.17 22.45 7.80
CA ARG A 235 -16.13 23.13 6.93
C ARG A 235 -15.44 24.24 6.16
N LEU A 236 -15.86 24.46 4.94
CA LEU A 236 -15.27 25.48 4.07
C LEU A 236 -15.27 26.88 4.73
N ASP A 237 -16.31 27.19 5.53
CA ASP A 237 -16.50 28.45 6.27
C ASP A 237 -15.68 28.56 7.57
N GLY A 238 -14.92 27.53 7.94
CA GLY A 238 -14.10 27.47 9.16
C GLY A 238 -14.89 27.28 10.45
N ARG A 239 -16.15 26.84 10.36
CA ARG A 239 -16.99 26.47 11.50
C ARG A 239 -16.97 24.96 11.77
N GLY A 240 -16.07 24.24 11.11
CA GLY A 240 -15.83 22.83 11.33
C GLY A 240 -14.97 22.56 12.57
N TYR A 241 -14.52 21.35 12.71
CA TYR A 241 -13.65 20.90 13.79
C TYR A 241 -12.67 19.83 13.30
N PRO A 242 -11.52 19.63 13.94
CA PRO A 242 -11.10 20.17 15.26
C PRO A 242 -10.38 21.52 15.18
N ASP A 243 -9.78 21.91 14.04
CA ASP A 243 -8.82 23.00 13.96
C ASP A 243 -9.44 24.29 13.35
N GLY A 244 -10.67 24.24 12.83
CA GLY A 244 -11.37 25.36 12.22
C GLY A 244 -10.72 25.86 10.93
N LEU A 245 -10.17 24.94 10.14
CA LEU A 245 -9.55 25.24 8.85
C LEU A 245 -10.57 25.82 7.86
N ARG A 246 -10.09 26.63 6.90
CA ARG A 246 -10.96 27.31 5.93
C ARG A 246 -10.50 27.09 4.49
N GLY A 247 -11.47 26.92 3.60
CA GLY A 247 -11.21 26.88 2.16
C GLY A 247 -10.19 25.81 1.78
N GLU A 248 -9.16 26.20 1.05
CA GLU A 248 -8.10 25.30 0.56
C GLU A 248 -7.11 24.85 1.64
N ALA A 249 -7.15 25.45 2.84
CA ALA A 249 -6.37 24.92 3.97
C ALA A 249 -6.87 23.55 4.45
N ILE A 250 -8.13 23.19 4.12
CA ILE A 250 -8.68 21.86 4.37
C ILE A 250 -8.13 20.91 3.31
N PRO A 251 -7.50 19.76 3.70
CA PRO A 251 -7.01 18.79 2.73
C PRO A 251 -8.12 18.38 1.72
N LEU A 252 -7.79 18.32 0.44
CA LEU A 252 -8.75 18.01 -0.62
C LEU A 252 -9.50 16.71 -0.34
N LEU A 253 -8.77 15.66 0.08
CA LEU A 253 -9.37 14.36 0.36
C LEU A 253 -10.33 14.41 1.57
N SER A 254 -10.09 15.28 2.55
CA SER A 254 -11.03 15.52 3.67
C SER A 254 -12.32 16.16 3.19
N ARG A 255 -12.26 17.14 2.26
CA ARG A 255 -13.43 17.76 1.64
C ARG A 255 -14.27 16.74 0.85
N VAL A 256 -13.59 15.79 0.15
CA VAL A 256 -14.25 14.69 -0.57
C VAL A 256 -14.99 13.76 0.40
N ILE A 257 -14.31 13.31 1.47
CA ILE A 257 -14.92 12.42 2.47
C ILE A 257 -16.09 13.12 3.15
N PHE A 258 -15.98 14.40 3.49
CA PHE A 258 -17.03 15.13 4.17
C PHE A 258 -18.35 15.18 3.37
N ILE A 259 -18.30 15.35 2.05
CA ILE A 259 -19.47 15.30 1.17
C ILE A 259 -20.06 13.89 1.15
N ALA A 260 -19.21 12.88 0.96
CA ALA A 260 -19.63 11.48 0.89
C ALA A 260 -20.27 10.99 2.21
N ASP A 261 -19.64 11.31 3.36
CA ASP A 261 -20.12 10.98 4.69
C ASP A 261 -21.46 11.67 4.97
N THR A 262 -21.56 12.99 4.69
CA THR A 262 -22.80 13.73 4.90
C THR A 262 -23.95 13.19 4.04
N PHE A 263 -23.69 12.89 2.77
CA PHE A 263 -24.69 12.30 1.87
C PHE A 263 -25.13 10.92 2.37
N GLU A 264 -24.20 10.05 2.75
CA GLU A 264 -24.50 8.74 3.31
C GLU A 264 -25.31 8.86 4.60
N ALA A 265 -24.90 9.74 5.51
CA ALA A 265 -25.60 9.97 6.76
C ALA A 265 -27.03 10.50 6.57
N MET A 266 -27.28 11.28 5.52
CA MET A 266 -28.63 11.78 5.19
C MET A 266 -29.51 10.70 4.57
N THR A 267 -28.97 9.86 3.69
CA THR A 267 -29.74 8.88 2.92
C THR A 267 -29.92 7.54 3.63
N SER A 268 -29.05 7.22 4.58
CA SER A 268 -29.14 5.98 5.37
C SER A 268 -30.27 6.02 6.40
N GLN A 269 -30.91 4.86 6.58
CA GLN A 269 -31.93 4.66 7.60
C GLN A 269 -31.26 4.55 8.98
N ARG A 270 -31.67 5.39 9.92
CA ARG A 270 -31.21 5.33 11.32
C ARG A 270 -32.40 4.98 12.23
N SER A 271 -32.17 4.44 13.41
CA SER A 271 -33.22 3.96 14.34
C SER A 271 -34.24 5.04 14.72
N TYR A 272 -33.84 6.30 14.74
CA TYR A 272 -34.67 7.44 15.13
C TYR A 272 -35.09 8.33 13.95
N ARG A 273 -34.66 8.01 12.68
CA ARG A 273 -34.95 8.82 11.50
C ARG A 273 -34.97 7.95 10.23
N ARG A 274 -36.03 8.09 9.42
CA ARG A 274 -35.99 7.64 8.02
C ARG A 274 -34.93 8.42 7.24
N GLY A 275 -34.17 7.73 6.40
CA GLY A 275 -33.27 8.39 5.44
C GLY A 275 -34.05 9.36 4.53
N LEU A 276 -33.38 10.43 4.12
CA LEU A 276 -33.90 11.34 3.09
C LEU A 276 -33.86 10.64 1.73
N THR A 277 -34.72 11.09 0.81
CA THR A 277 -34.57 10.71 -0.60
C THR A 277 -33.27 11.32 -1.16
N ARG A 278 -32.77 10.77 -2.27
CA ARG A 278 -31.56 11.27 -2.94
C ARG A 278 -31.71 12.74 -3.33
N GLU A 279 -32.88 13.10 -3.88
CA GLU A 279 -33.19 14.48 -4.31
C GLU A 279 -33.15 15.49 -3.15
N HIS A 280 -33.67 15.10 -1.98
CA HIS A 280 -33.60 15.95 -0.80
C HIS A 280 -32.17 16.08 -0.27
N ALA A 281 -31.39 14.98 -0.30
CA ALA A 281 -29.99 15.01 0.12
C ALA A 281 -29.14 15.88 -0.84
N PHE A 282 -29.40 15.83 -2.15
CA PHE A 282 -28.74 16.71 -3.12
C PHE A 282 -29.11 18.18 -2.89
N ALA A 283 -30.41 18.48 -2.68
CA ALA A 283 -30.86 19.84 -2.40
C ALA A 283 -30.16 20.41 -1.14
N GLU A 284 -29.97 19.56 -0.11
CA GLU A 284 -29.26 19.94 1.12
C GLU A 284 -27.77 20.22 0.87
N LEU A 285 -27.07 19.35 0.13
CA LEU A 285 -25.68 19.59 -0.26
C LEU A 285 -25.52 20.89 -1.05
N CYS A 286 -26.39 21.12 -2.07
CA CYS A 286 -26.36 22.32 -2.90
C CYS A 286 -26.65 23.59 -2.08
N SER A 287 -27.59 23.55 -1.12
CA SER A 287 -27.92 24.69 -0.29
C SER A 287 -26.78 25.15 0.63
N HIS A 288 -25.87 24.27 0.95
CA HIS A 288 -24.70 24.50 1.81
C HIS A 288 -23.37 24.57 1.04
N ALA A 289 -23.39 24.49 -0.30
CA ALA A 289 -22.22 24.70 -1.13
C ALA A 289 -21.67 26.13 -0.94
N GLY A 290 -20.34 26.26 -0.86
CA GLY A 290 -19.66 27.51 -0.57
C GLY A 290 -19.62 27.91 0.91
N SER A 291 -20.38 27.23 1.78
CA SER A 291 -20.35 27.44 3.22
C SER A 291 -19.84 26.21 3.97
N GLN A 292 -20.57 25.13 3.93
CA GLN A 292 -20.17 23.87 4.56
C GLN A 292 -19.28 23.03 3.62
N PHE A 293 -19.68 22.94 2.37
CA PHE A 293 -19.06 22.10 1.36
C PHE A 293 -18.37 22.91 0.27
N ASP A 294 -17.38 22.30 -0.36
CA ASP A 294 -16.73 22.82 -1.55
C ASP A 294 -17.72 22.78 -2.73
N PRO A 295 -18.05 23.94 -3.36
CA PRO A 295 -19.07 24.02 -4.37
C PRO A 295 -18.75 23.20 -5.62
N ASP A 296 -17.49 23.18 -6.07
CA ASP A 296 -17.06 22.45 -7.26
C ASP A 296 -17.19 20.93 -7.03
N LEU A 297 -16.84 20.48 -5.83
CA LEU A 297 -16.99 19.07 -5.45
C LEU A 297 -18.46 18.66 -5.29
N VAL A 298 -19.33 19.55 -4.79
CA VAL A 298 -20.77 19.27 -4.69
C VAL A 298 -21.37 19.12 -6.08
N GLU A 299 -21.09 20.06 -7.00
CA GLU A 299 -21.59 20.00 -8.37
C GLU A 299 -21.19 18.69 -9.06
N LEU A 300 -19.91 18.34 -8.95
CA LEU A 300 -19.37 17.11 -9.54
C LEU A 300 -19.99 15.86 -8.90
N PHE A 301 -20.15 15.85 -7.58
CA PHE A 301 -20.74 14.72 -6.84
C PHE A 301 -22.19 14.48 -7.25
N VAL A 302 -23.03 15.54 -7.27
CA VAL A 302 -24.44 15.45 -7.66
C VAL A 302 -24.56 14.93 -9.09
N SER A 303 -23.85 15.57 -10.05
CA SER A 303 -23.85 15.15 -11.45
C SER A 303 -23.48 13.68 -11.62
N LYS A 304 -22.46 13.20 -10.89
CA LYS A 304 -21.98 11.83 -10.98
C LYS A 304 -22.95 10.83 -10.37
N ILE A 305 -23.51 11.14 -9.21
CA ILE A 305 -24.41 10.21 -8.50
C ILE A 305 -25.80 10.15 -9.15
N GLU A 306 -26.32 11.26 -9.69
CA GLU A 306 -27.59 11.27 -10.46
C GLU A 306 -27.52 10.35 -11.69
N SER A 307 -26.35 10.22 -12.31
CA SER A 307 -26.16 9.36 -13.47
C SER A 307 -26.16 7.85 -13.13
N LEU A 308 -26.15 7.49 -11.85
CA LEU A 308 -26.18 6.10 -11.41
C LEU A 308 -27.63 5.61 -11.23
N PRO A 309 -27.96 4.38 -11.67
CA PRO A 309 -29.27 3.80 -11.37
C PRO A 309 -29.47 3.69 -9.86
N ASP A 310 -30.72 3.82 -9.42
CA ASP A 310 -31.09 3.60 -8.02
C ASP A 310 -30.71 2.17 -7.63
N ALA A 311 -29.89 2.02 -6.57
CA ALA A 311 -29.40 0.74 -6.06
C ALA A 311 -30.29 0.23 -4.91
#